data_be0625fb45be058c113e577144818283
#
_entry.id   be0625fb45be058c113e577144818283
#
_cell.length_a   1.000
_cell.length_b   1.000
_cell.length_c   1.000
_cell.angle_alpha   90.00
_cell.angle_beta   90.00
_cell.angle_gamma   90.00
#
_symmetry.space_group_name_H-M   'P 1'
#
loop_
_entity.id
_entity.type
_entity.pdbx_description
1 polymer ?
#
loop_
_entity_poly.entity_id
_entity_poly.type
_entity_poly.pdbx_seq_one_letter_code
_entity_poly.pdbx_strand_id
1 'polypeptide(L)'
;PPPPPPIVVTPGSEWQLPAVAAPSPAEQYVAAIQESANAGVFVCTRGDMAVWVNGEDHVRIVVANRGGTTVEGHERHGVYGLMAFDAAYNMLALLEKALLDAGKGLAAHRRLGHVCASPAHVGTSLRVWLRLLLPQLAAQPDNALVHVCQDLGLDAVPAPRYQDLTTASEGWWDICNHACIGRTEVQLAQAVLDAAASLQWVERRLAAGESLA
;
A
#
# COMPACT_ATOMS: atom_id res chain seq x y z
N PRO A 1 8.46 -20.60 -27.38
CA PRO A 1 8.28 -21.45 -26.21
C PRO A 1 7.06 -20.98 -25.45
N PRO A 2 6.21 -21.89 -24.92
CA PRO A 2 5.09 -21.47 -24.12
C PRO A 2 5.59 -20.74 -22.87
N PRO A 3 4.83 -19.76 -22.33
CA PRO A 3 5.20 -19.09 -21.09
C PRO A 3 5.31 -20.13 -19.97
N PRO A 4 6.21 -19.95 -18.99
CA PRO A 4 6.30 -20.84 -17.85
C PRO A 4 4.93 -20.90 -17.14
N PRO A 5 4.53 -22.08 -16.63
CA PRO A 5 3.27 -22.21 -15.92
C PRO A 5 3.27 -21.28 -14.69
N PRO A 6 2.14 -20.68 -14.36
CA PRO A 6 2.03 -19.86 -13.16
C PRO A 6 2.37 -20.70 -11.93
N ILE A 7 3.20 -20.16 -11.04
CA ILE A 7 3.48 -20.77 -9.74
C ILE A 7 2.22 -20.57 -8.90
N VAL A 8 1.37 -21.57 -8.89
CA VAL A 8 0.20 -21.59 -8.00
C VAL A 8 0.69 -22.05 -6.63
N VAL A 9 0.73 -21.12 -5.67
CA VAL A 9 0.92 -21.49 -4.27
C VAL A 9 -0.43 -22.00 -3.76
N THR A 10 -0.61 -23.32 -3.77
CA THR A 10 -1.78 -23.95 -3.15
C THR A 10 -1.64 -23.88 -1.62
N PRO A 11 -2.75 -23.63 -0.88
CA PRO A 11 -2.76 -23.74 0.57
C PRO A 11 -2.29 -25.17 0.97
N GLY A 12 -1.19 -25.27 1.72
CA GLY A 12 -0.65 -26.55 2.19
C GLY A 12 0.70 -26.97 1.62
N SER A 13 1.31 -26.26 0.69
CA SER A 13 2.70 -26.51 0.30
C SER A 13 3.65 -25.95 1.37
N GLU A 14 4.51 -26.80 1.89
CA GLU A 14 5.53 -26.46 2.91
C GLU A 14 6.59 -25.52 2.35
N TRP A 15 6.26 -24.26 2.23
CA TRP A 15 7.25 -23.21 2.13
C TRP A 15 7.53 -22.70 3.55
N GLN A 16 8.45 -23.36 4.23
CA GLN A 16 9.03 -22.80 5.45
C GLN A 16 9.86 -21.59 5.08
N LEU A 17 9.23 -20.42 5.20
CA LEU A 17 9.98 -19.16 5.23
C LEU A 17 10.88 -19.18 6.48
N PRO A 18 12.13 -18.69 6.39
CA PRO A 18 12.99 -18.61 7.56
C PRO A 18 12.35 -17.75 8.65
N ALA A 19 12.29 -18.29 9.84
CA ALA A 19 11.55 -17.85 11.03
C ALA A 19 12.05 -16.54 11.68
N VAL A 20 12.49 -15.51 10.99
CA VAL A 20 13.07 -14.30 11.62
C VAL A 20 12.67 -12.97 10.98
N ALA A 21 11.83 -12.89 9.97
CA ALA A 21 11.38 -11.61 9.46
C ALA A 21 9.89 -11.43 9.69
N ALA A 22 9.47 -10.29 10.24
CA ALA A 22 8.07 -9.92 10.26
C ALA A 22 7.49 -10.06 8.83
N PRO A 23 6.26 -10.61 8.67
CA PRO A 23 5.68 -10.83 7.35
C PRO A 23 5.64 -9.52 6.57
N SER A 24 5.98 -9.58 5.29
CA SER A 24 5.89 -8.42 4.41
C SER A 24 4.44 -7.96 4.33
N PRO A 25 4.15 -6.69 3.98
CA PRO A 25 2.79 -6.27 3.67
C PRO A 25 2.10 -7.17 2.65
N ALA A 26 2.84 -7.72 1.68
CA ALA A 26 2.34 -8.71 0.74
C ALA A 26 1.90 -10.01 1.46
N GLU A 27 2.68 -10.52 2.39
CA GLU A 27 2.34 -11.72 3.19
C GLU A 27 1.17 -11.49 4.15
N GLN A 28 1.00 -10.27 4.67
CA GLN A 28 -0.17 -9.88 5.47
C GLN A 28 -1.46 -9.94 4.65
N TYR A 29 -1.42 -9.49 3.39
CA TYR A 29 -2.54 -9.64 2.47
C TYR A 29 -2.84 -11.11 2.16
N VAL A 30 -1.81 -11.97 2.05
CA VAL A 30 -1.99 -13.42 1.85
C VAL A 30 -2.75 -14.05 3.00
N ALA A 31 -2.43 -13.69 4.24
CA ALA A 31 -3.12 -14.22 5.42
C ALA A 31 -4.62 -13.83 5.48
N ALA A 32 -4.98 -12.65 4.97
CA ALA A 32 -6.35 -12.17 4.93
C ALA A 32 -7.24 -12.81 3.84
N ILE A 33 -6.64 -13.54 2.89
CA ILE A 33 -7.32 -14.00 1.65
C ILE A 33 -7.87 -15.44 1.74
N GLN A 34 -7.64 -16.16 2.82
CA GLN A 34 -7.99 -17.59 2.92
C GLN A 34 -9.47 -17.93 2.77
N GLU A 35 -10.36 -16.95 2.53
CA GLU A 35 -11.81 -17.16 2.53
C GLU A 35 -12.48 -17.27 1.15
N SER A 36 -11.76 -17.08 0.03
CA SER A 36 -12.38 -17.15 -1.30
C SER A 36 -11.87 -18.33 -2.12
N ALA A 37 -12.76 -19.26 -2.46
CA ALA A 37 -12.43 -20.50 -3.20
C ALA A 37 -11.82 -20.27 -4.60
N ASN A 38 -11.93 -19.07 -5.18
CA ASN A 38 -11.43 -18.71 -6.52
C ASN A 38 -10.41 -17.58 -6.51
N ALA A 39 -9.94 -17.15 -5.34
CA ALA A 39 -8.90 -16.15 -5.23
C ALA A 39 -7.51 -16.78 -5.25
N GLY A 40 -6.56 -16.10 -5.87
CA GLY A 40 -5.15 -16.50 -5.91
C GLY A 40 -4.23 -15.35 -5.57
N VAL A 41 -3.14 -15.63 -4.86
CA VAL A 41 -2.08 -14.66 -4.60
C VAL A 41 -0.77 -15.19 -5.14
N PHE A 42 -0.12 -14.38 -5.94
CA PHE A 42 1.19 -14.63 -6.52
C PHE A 42 2.19 -13.68 -5.86
N VAL A 43 3.15 -14.22 -5.13
CA VAL A 43 4.18 -13.43 -4.46
C VAL A 43 5.50 -13.60 -5.21
N CYS A 44 6.19 -12.49 -5.48
CA CYS A 44 7.51 -12.58 -6.09
C CYS A 44 8.53 -13.17 -5.12
N THR A 45 9.60 -13.77 -5.65
CA THR A 45 10.63 -14.45 -4.86
C THR A 45 11.36 -13.55 -3.85
N ARG A 46 11.34 -12.23 -4.08
CA ARG A 46 11.91 -11.25 -3.14
C ARG A 46 10.94 -10.85 -2.02
N GLY A 47 9.65 -11.20 -2.14
CA GLY A 47 8.63 -10.87 -1.18
C GLY A 47 8.22 -9.38 -1.14
N ASP A 48 8.69 -8.58 -2.09
CA ASP A 48 8.41 -7.14 -2.16
C ASP A 48 7.20 -6.81 -3.06
N MET A 49 6.66 -7.81 -3.77
CA MET A 49 5.51 -7.66 -4.65
C MET A 49 4.57 -8.85 -4.54
N ALA A 50 3.28 -8.58 -4.56
CA ALA A 50 2.23 -9.58 -4.70
C ALA A 50 1.19 -9.15 -5.73
N VAL A 51 0.64 -10.11 -6.44
CA VAL A 51 -0.51 -9.92 -7.33
C VAL A 51 -1.65 -10.79 -6.80
N TRP A 52 -2.72 -10.13 -6.41
CA TRP A 52 -3.93 -10.79 -5.94
C TRP A 52 -4.97 -10.83 -7.06
N VAL A 53 -5.45 -12.01 -7.38
CA VAL A 53 -6.43 -12.27 -8.43
C VAL A 53 -7.75 -12.72 -7.81
N ASN A 54 -8.86 -12.16 -8.29
CA ASN A 54 -10.22 -12.45 -7.86
C ASN A 54 -10.45 -12.24 -6.34
N GLY A 55 -9.89 -11.15 -5.81
CA GLY A 55 -10.24 -10.65 -4.50
C GLY A 55 -11.49 -9.77 -4.57
N GLU A 56 -11.42 -8.59 -3.95
CA GLU A 56 -12.45 -7.54 -4.10
C GLU A 56 -12.54 -7.08 -5.55
N ASP A 57 -11.38 -6.78 -6.15
CA ASP A 57 -11.23 -6.51 -7.58
C ASP A 57 -10.69 -7.75 -8.31
N HIS A 58 -10.80 -7.80 -9.65
CA HIS A 58 -10.27 -8.91 -10.44
C HIS A 58 -8.76 -9.05 -10.32
N VAL A 59 -8.04 -7.94 -10.16
CA VAL A 59 -6.59 -7.91 -9.96
C VAL A 59 -6.24 -6.77 -9.01
N ARG A 60 -5.37 -7.06 -8.03
CA ARG A 60 -4.73 -6.06 -7.18
C ARG A 60 -3.22 -6.34 -7.17
N ILE A 61 -2.43 -5.34 -7.56
CA ILE A 61 -0.98 -5.38 -7.48
C ILE A 61 -0.56 -4.65 -6.21
N VAL A 62 0.20 -5.30 -5.36
CA VAL A 62 0.74 -4.73 -4.13
C VAL A 62 2.25 -4.74 -4.21
N VAL A 63 2.87 -3.59 -4.07
CA VAL A 63 4.32 -3.46 -3.97
C VAL A 63 4.64 -2.83 -2.63
N ALA A 64 5.46 -3.52 -1.85
CA ALA A 64 5.88 -3.06 -0.56
C ALA A 64 7.38 -2.88 -0.54
N ASN A 65 7.85 -1.69 -0.24
CA ASN A 65 9.26 -1.46 -0.01
C ASN A 65 9.54 -1.58 1.50
N ARG A 66 10.39 -2.53 1.86
CA ARG A 66 10.97 -2.64 3.21
C ARG A 66 12.11 -1.63 3.35
N GLY A 67 11.81 -0.34 3.17
CA GLY A 67 12.76 0.72 3.51
C GLY A 67 13.15 0.57 4.97
N GLY A 68 14.43 0.39 5.23
CA GLY A 68 14.94 0.06 6.54
C GLY A 68 14.43 1.01 7.62
N THR A 69 14.14 0.43 8.77
CA THR A 69 13.63 1.05 10.00
C THR A 69 14.59 2.04 10.66
N THR A 70 15.64 2.48 10.03
CA THR A 70 16.59 3.43 10.61
C THR A 70 16.36 4.83 10.08
N VAL A 71 15.80 5.60 10.95
CA VAL A 71 15.53 7.03 10.89
C VAL A 71 16.84 7.82 11.01
N GLU A 72 17.72 7.70 10.05
CA GLU A 72 18.82 8.66 9.92
C GLU A 72 18.96 9.04 8.44
N GLY A 73 18.32 10.17 8.07
CA GLY A 73 18.47 10.81 6.78
C GLY A 73 17.20 10.85 5.93
N HIS A 74 16.63 12.03 5.80
CA HIS A 74 15.42 12.36 5.05
C HIS A 74 15.44 11.95 3.57
N GLU A 75 16.60 11.62 3.02
CA GLU A 75 16.80 11.34 1.60
C GLU A 75 16.38 9.93 1.17
N ARG A 76 16.32 8.96 2.09
CA ARG A 76 16.07 7.56 1.73
C ARG A 76 14.59 7.23 1.49
N HIS A 77 13.66 7.91 2.15
CA HIS A 77 12.23 7.64 1.98
C HIS A 77 11.74 7.95 0.56
N GLY A 78 12.22 9.03 -0.05
CA GLY A 78 11.86 9.39 -1.43
C GLY A 78 12.33 8.37 -2.45
N VAL A 79 13.55 7.87 -2.33
CA VAL A 79 14.11 6.89 -3.27
C VAL A 79 13.37 5.55 -3.20
N TYR A 80 13.06 5.05 -2.02
CA TYR A 80 12.32 3.80 -1.86
C TYR A 80 10.88 3.90 -2.34
N GLY A 81 10.23 5.05 -2.14
CA GLY A 81 8.89 5.31 -2.67
C GLY A 81 8.87 5.29 -4.19
N LEU A 82 9.85 5.90 -4.85
CA LEU A 82 10.01 5.89 -6.30
C LEU A 82 10.24 4.46 -6.84
N MET A 83 11.09 3.67 -6.18
CA MET A 83 11.32 2.27 -6.60
C MET A 83 10.06 1.40 -6.49
N ALA A 84 9.25 1.59 -5.44
CA ALA A 84 7.98 0.88 -5.31
C ALA A 84 6.98 1.32 -6.39
N PHE A 85 6.92 2.61 -6.67
CA PHE A 85 6.06 3.17 -7.72
C PHE A 85 6.45 2.63 -9.09
N ASP A 86 7.73 2.64 -9.45
CA ASP A 86 8.24 2.09 -10.71
C ASP A 86 7.95 0.60 -10.83
N ALA A 87 8.14 -0.16 -9.76
CA ALA A 87 7.86 -1.60 -9.76
C ALA A 87 6.36 -1.89 -9.97
N ALA A 88 5.47 -1.11 -9.32
CA ALA A 88 4.03 -1.23 -9.51
C ALA A 88 3.61 -0.87 -10.95
N TYR A 89 4.15 0.22 -11.48
CA TYR A 89 3.90 0.66 -12.85
C TYR A 89 4.36 -0.37 -13.88
N ASN A 90 5.58 -0.89 -13.75
CA ASN A 90 6.12 -1.91 -14.64
C ASN A 90 5.29 -3.20 -14.60
N MET A 91 4.84 -3.62 -13.43
CA MET A 91 3.97 -4.80 -13.31
C MET A 91 2.61 -4.56 -13.97
N LEU A 92 2.01 -3.37 -13.78
CA LEU A 92 0.76 -3.00 -14.44
C LEU A 92 0.93 -3.03 -15.97
N ALA A 93 1.99 -2.44 -16.51
CA ALA A 93 2.26 -2.42 -17.94
C ALA A 93 2.45 -3.83 -18.53
N LEU A 94 3.12 -4.71 -17.80
CA LEU A 94 3.27 -6.13 -18.19
C LEU A 94 1.92 -6.85 -18.19
N LEU A 95 1.06 -6.60 -17.19
CA LEU A 95 -0.27 -7.17 -17.12
C LEU A 95 -1.16 -6.67 -18.26
N GLU A 96 -1.16 -5.36 -18.52
CA GLU A 96 -1.93 -4.76 -19.63
C GLU A 96 -1.49 -5.37 -20.97
N LYS A 97 -0.19 -5.48 -21.21
CA LYS A 97 0.33 -6.11 -22.41
C LYS A 97 -0.13 -7.55 -22.54
N ALA A 98 -0.03 -8.35 -21.48
CA ALA A 98 -0.46 -9.75 -21.49
C ALA A 98 -1.97 -9.89 -21.76
N LEU A 99 -2.79 -9.00 -21.19
CA LEU A 99 -4.23 -8.97 -21.43
C LEU A 99 -4.54 -8.60 -22.90
N LEU A 100 -3.86 -7.60 -23.46
CA LEU A 100 -4.02 -7.20 -24.85
C LEU A 100 -3.62 -8.32 -25.82
N ASP A 101 -2.50 -9.00 -25.56
CA ASP A 101 -2.05 -10.17 -26.34
C ASP A 101 -3.09 -11.31 -26.30
N ALA A 102 -3.86 -11.42 -25.22
CA ALA A 102 -4.98 -12.37 -25.07
C ALA A 102 -6.33 -11.84 -25.62
N GLY A 103 -6.36 -10.68 -26.26
CA GLY A 103 -7.57 -10.05 -26.77
C GLY A 103 -8.52 -9.53 -25.67
N LYS A 104 -7.96 -9.19 -24.51
CA LYS A 104 -8.65 -8.67 -23.32
C LYS A 104 -8.11 -7.27 -22.98
N GLY A 105 -8.70 -6.63 -21.97
CA GLY A 105 -8.24 -5.35 -21.45
C GLY A 105 -8.72 -5.13 -20.04
N LEU A 106 -8.14 -4.16 -19.37
CA LEU A 106 -8.63 -3.69 -18.08
C LEU A 106 -9.95 -2.93 -18.27
N ALA A 107 -10.84 -3.04 -17.28
CA ALA A 107 -12.08 -2.27 -17.27
C ALA A 107 -11.75 -0.80 -17.06
N ALA A 108 -11.98 0.01 -18.10
CA ALA A 108 -11.70 1.44 -18.07
C ALA A 108 -12.82 2.23 -18.76
N HIS A 109 -13.07 3.43 -18.24
CA HIS A 109 -14.00 4.38 -18.80
C HIS A 109 -13.27 5.68 -19.17
N ARG A 110 -13.56 6.23 -20.36
CA ARG A 110 -12.87 7.38 -20.93
C ARG A 110 -12.76 8.60 -19.99
N ARG A 111 -13.75 8.82 -19.13
CA ARG A 111 -13.81 9.98 -18.20
C ARG A 111 -13.49 9.62 -16.76
N LEU A 112 -13.63 8.36 -16.39
CA LEU A 112 -13.47 7.93 -15.00
C LEU A 112 -12.13 7.23 -14.74
N GLY A 113 -11.40 6.83 -15.78
CA GLY A 113 -10.21 5.99 -15.64
C GLY A 113 -10.56 4.52 -15.40
N HIS A 114 -9.79 3.81 -14.61
CA HIS A 114 -10.07 2.41 -14.28
C HIS A 114 -11.36 2.29 -13.47
N VAL A 115 -12.14 1.25 -13.79
CA VAL A 115 -13.39 0.93 -13.09
C VAL A 115 -13.15 -0.28 -12.20
N CYS A 116 -13.29 -0.07 -10.90
CA CYS A 116 -13.03 -1.05 -9.86
C CYS A 116 -14.32 -1.39 -9.10
N ALA A 117 -14.33 -2.51 -8.37
CA ALA A 117 -15.45 -2.91 -7.55
C ALA A 117 -15.74 -1.88 -6.43
N SER A 118 -14.68 -1.35 -5.82
CA SER A 118 -14.80 -0.27 -4.83
C SER A 118 -14.81 1.10 -5.51
N PRO A 119 -15.81 1.95 -5.25
CA PRO A 119 -15.84 3.33 -5.75
C PRO A 119 -14.62 4.15 -5.36
N ALA A 120 -14.01 3.88 -4.20
CA ALA A 120 -12.80 4.57 -3.72
C ALA A 120 -11.57 4.31 -4.60
N HIS A 121 -11.57 3.25 -5.40
CA HIS A 121 -10.48 2.88 -6.30
C HIS A 121 -10.71 3.34 -7.74
N VAL A 122 -11.89 3.84 -8.08
CA VAL A 122 -12.20 4.33 -9.43
C VAL A 122 -11.30 5.53 -9.76
N GLY A 123 -10.71 5.52 -10.94
CA GLY A 123 -9.79 6.55 -11.42
C GLY A 123 -8.43 5.97 -11.80
N THR A 124 -7.40 6.38 -11.11
CA THR A 124 -6.05 5.82 -11.29
C THR A 124 -5.93 4.39 -10.72
N SER A 125 -6.84 3.99 -9.84
CA SER A 125 -6.79 2.76 -9.05
C SER A 125 -5.52 2.64 -8.17
N LEU A 126 -4.81 3.75 -7.98
CA LEU A 126 -3.58 3.79 -7.17
C LEU A 126 -3.89 4.17 -5.73
N ARG A 127 -3.52 3.30 -4.80
CA ARG A 127 -3.47 3.61 -3.36
C ARG A 127 -2.02 3.58 -2.92
N VAL A 128 -1.54 4.70 -2.43
CA VAL A 128 -0.20 4.85 -1.84
C VAL A 128 -0.35 4.82 -0.34
N TRP A 129 0.35 3.90 0.32
CA TRP A 129 0.33 3.72 1.77
C TRP A 129 1.71 4.02 2.35
N LEU A 130 1.75 4.84 3.38
CA LEU A 130 2.95 5.09 4.17
C LEU A 130 2.68 4.77 5.63
N ARG A 131 3.52 3.93 6.23
CA ARG A 131 3.47 3.64 7.66
C ARG A 131 4.38 4.57 8.41
N LEU A 132 3.83 5.33 9.34
CA LEU A 132 4.51 6.36 10.12
C LEU A 132 4.36 6.09 11.62
N LEU A 133 5.40 6.39 12.38
CA LEU A 133 5.34 6.39 13.85
C LEU A 133 5.01 7.81 14.31
N LEU A 134 3.79 8.02 14.83
CA LEU A 134 3.21 9.31 15.18
C LEU A 134 2.57 9.30 16.59
N PRO A 135 3.29 8.88 17.64
CA PRO A 135 2.70 8.72 18.97
C PRO A 135 2.20 10.03 19.58
N GLN A 136 2.90 11.15 19.35
CA GLN A 136 2.52 12.44 19.91
C GLN A 136 1.28 13.03 19.21
N LEU A 137 1.22 12.94 17.88
CA LEU A 137 0.05 13.33 17.09
C LEU A 137 -1.16 12.45 17.42
N ALA A 138 -0.96 11.16 17.59
CA ALA A 138 -2.02 10.22 17.94
C ALA A 138 -2.59 10.47 19.35
N ALA A 139 -1.79 11.03 20.26
CA ALA A 139 -2.20 11.40 21.61
C ALA A 139 -2.94 12.74 21.68
N GLN A 140 -2.99 13.52 20.59
CA GLN A 140 -3.72 14.78 20.56
C GLN A 140 -5.24 14.54 20.68
N PRO A 141 -5.97 15.45 21.35
CA PRO A 141 -7.43 15.31 21.53
C PRO A 141 -8.17 15.37 20.19
N ASP A 142 -9.43 14.95 20.22
CA ASP A 142 -10.40 15.08 19.12
C ASP A 142 -9.97 14.39 17.80
N ASN A 143 -9.17 13.33 17.89
CA ASN A 143 -8.65 12.64 16.71
C ASN A 143 -7.94 13.58 15.71
N ALA A 144 -7.20 14.55 16.21
CA ALA A 144 -6.56 15.61 15.42
C ALA A 144 -5.79 15.07 14.21
N LEU A 145 -5.05 13.95 14.34
CA LEU A 145 -4.35 13.31 13.25
C LEU A 145 -5.29 12.92 12.09
N VAL A 146 -6.44 12.31 12.42
CA VAL A 146 -7.42 11.87 11.41
C VAL A 146 -8.02 13.07 10.70
N HIS A 147 -8.39 14.12 11.43
CA HIS A 147 -8.96 15.33 10.84
C HIS A 147 -7.96 16.05 9.93
N VAL A 148 -6.71 16.21 10.36
CA VAL A 148 -5.66 16.81 9.52
C VAL A 148 -5.46 16.00 8.23
N CYS A 149 -5.45 14.67 8.32
CA CYS A 149 -5.34 13.84 7.13
C CYS A 149 -6.55 14.00 6.20
N GLN A 150 -7.77 14.04 6.74
CA GLN A 150 -9.00 14.25 5.96
C GLN A 150 -9.00 15.59 5.23
N ASP A 151 -8.56 16.66 5.87
CA ASP A 151 -8.44 17.99 5.26
C ASP A 151 -7.42 18.00 4.10
N LEU A 152 -6.41 17.14 4.16
CA LEU A 152 -5.43 16.93 3.09
C LEU A 152 -5.92 15.96 2.00
N GLY A 153 -7.13 15.39 2.13
CA GLY A 153 -7.68 14.38 1.22
C GLY A 153 -7.02 13.01 1.38
N LEU A 154 -6.60 12.69 2.60
CA LEU A 154 -5.96 11.43 2.98
C LEU A 154 -6.79 10.69 4.04
N ASP A 155 -6.58 9.39 4.12
CA ASP A 155 -7.04 8.55 5.22
C ASP A 155 -5.88 8.28 6.18
N ALA A 156 -6.18 8.25 7.48
CA ALA A 156 -5.27 7.82 8.51
C ALA A 156 -5.95 6.69 9.32
N VAL A 157 -5.30 5.53 9.37
CA VAL A 157 -5.80 4.39 10.14
C VAL A 157 -4.70 3.84 11.04
N PRO A 158 -5.03 3.40 12.27
CA PRO A 158 -4.05 2.75 13.13
C PRO A 158 -3.45 1.53 12.42
N ALA A 159 -2.13 1.46 12.37
CA ALA A 159 -1.47 0.36 11.72
C ALA A 159 -1.62 -0.92 12.56
N PRO A 160 -1.98 -2.06 11.96
CA PRO A 160 -2.09 -3.32 12.68
C PRO A 160 -0.72 -3.80 13.15
N ARG A 161 -0.68 -4.55 14.26
CA ARG A 161 0.53 -5.24 14.69
C ARG A 161 0.85 -6.40 13.74
N TYR A 162 2.13 -6.59 13.45
CA TYR A 162 2.57 -7.69 12.57
C TYR A 162 2.21 -9.09 13.08
N GLN A 163 2.08 -9.26 14.40
CA GLN A 163 1.77 -10.55 15.03
C GLN A 163 0.28 -10.75 15.27
N ASP A 164 -0.50 -9.67 15.27
CA ASP A 164 -1.93 -9.69 15.48
C ASP A 164 -2.56 -8.54 14.68
N LEU A 165 -3.15 -8.88 13.55
CA LEU A 165 -3.77 -7.90 12.64
C LEU A 165 -5.03 -7.25 13.24
N THR A 166 -5.55 -7.79 14.34
CA THR A 166 -6.71 -7.22 15.06
C THR A 166 -6.33 -6.16 16.07
N THR A 167 -5.05 -6.09 16.44
CA THR A 167 -4.54 -5.15 17.44
C THR A 167 -3.70 -4.06 16.76
N ALA A 168 -4.01 -2.78 17.02
CA ALA A 168 -3.20 -1.66 16.52
C ALA A 168 -1.81 -1.65 17.15
N SER A 169 -0.79 -1.31 16.37
CA SER A 169 0.55 -1.03 16.87
C SER A 169 0.57 0.34 17.52
N GLU A 170 1.04 0.40 18.76
CA GLU A 170 1.07 1.65 19.53
C GLU A 170 1.86 2.74 18.79
N GLY A 171 1.20 3.86 18.48
CA GLY A 171 1.78 5.00 17.80
C GLY A 171 2.05 4.83 16.30
N TRP A 172 1.83 3.66 15.71
CA TRP A 172 1.99 3.46 14.27
C TRP A 172 0.68 3.69 13.52
N TRP A 173 0.78 4.44 12.43
CA TRP A 173 -0.34 4.81 11.57
C TRP A 173 -0.03 4.56 10.11
N ASP A 174 -1.02 4.08 9.38
CA ASP A 174 -1.00 3.96 7.93
C ASP A 174 -1.75 5.14 7.33
N ILE A 175 -1.04 5.94 6.54
CA ILE A 175 -1.55 7.12 5.86
C ILE A 175 -1.65 6.79 4.36
N CYS A 176 -2.80 7.08 3.75
CA CYS A 176 -2.99 6.83 2.32
C CYS A 176 -3.89 7.87 1.65
N ASN A 177 -3.87 7.93 0.31
CA ASN A 177 -4.81 8.78 -0.41
C ASN A 177 -6.25 8.28 -0.24
N HIS A 178 -7.19 9.23 0.01
CA HIS A 178 -8.61 8.92 0.19
C HIS A 178 -9.27 8.48 -1.13
N ALA A 179 -9.00 9.17 -2.23
CA ALA A 179 -9.62 8.92 -3.53
C ALA A 179 -8.57 8.73 -4.63
N CYS A 180 -8.96 8.01 -5.69
CA CYS A 180 -8.12 7.75 -6.86
C CYS A 180 -8.57 8.56 -8.10
N ILE A 181 -9.65 9.33 -8.00
CA ILE A 181 -10.22 10.10 -9.11
C ILE A 181 -9.81 11.58 -9.05
N GLY A 182 -9.69 12.21 -10.22
CA GLY A 182 -9.46 13.65 -10.33
C GLY A 182 -8.00 14.10 -10.21
N ARG A 183 -7.08 13.16 -10.01
CA ARG A 183 -5.62 13.41 -9.94
C ARG A 183 -4.89 12.36 -10.76
N THR A 184 -3.65 12.66 -11.15
CA THR A 184 -2.75 11.66 -11.75
C THR A 184 -2.09 10.81 -10.67
N GLU A 185 -1.53 9.66 -11.04
CA GLU A 185 -0.79 8.76 -10.16
C GLU A 185 0.36 9.49 -9.45
N VAL A 186 1.10 10.32 -10.20
CA VAL A 186 2.21 11.12 -9.67
C VAL A 186 1.70 12.15 -8.64
N GLN A 187 0.59 12.82 -8.92
CA GLN A 187 0.00 13.78 -7.98
C GLN A 187 -0.49 13.12 -6.70
N LEU A 188 -1.04 11.89 -6.79
CA LEU A 188 -1.46 11.12 -5.62
C LEU A 188 -0.26 10.70 -4.78
N ALA A 189 0.77 10.16 -5.41
CA ALA A 189 1.99 9.74 -4.71
C ALA A 189 2.67 10.95 -4.03
N GLN A 190 2.80 12.06 -4.73
CA GLN A 190 3.41 13.28 -4.18
C GLN A 190 2.61 13.82 -2.99
N ALA A 191 1.29 13.87 -3.08
CA ALA A 191 0.45 14.36 -1.98
C ALA A 191 0.63 13.53 -0.69
N VAL A 192 0.73 12.21 -0.81
CA VAL A 192 0.97 11.34 0.35
C VAL A 192 2.38 11.55 0.92
N LEU A 193 3.39 11.72 0.07
CA LEU A 193 4.77 11.97 0.51
C LEU A 193 4.92 13.33 1.21
N ASP A 194 4.31 14.39 0.66
CA ASP A 194 4.33 15.74 1.23
C ASP A 194 3.63 15.79 2.59
N ALA A 195 2.48 15.10 2.68
CA ALA A 195 1.77 14.99 3.94
C ALA A 195 2.57 14.20 4.99
N ALA A 196 3.22 13.11 4.60
CA ALA A 196 4.07 12.34 5.50
C ALA A 196 5.23 13.17 6.06
N ALA A 197 5.88 13.97 5.20
CA ALA A 197 6.94 14.89 5.63
C ALA A 197 6.42 15.93 6.64
N SER A 198 5.23 16.49 6.37
CA SER A 198 4.58 17.47 7.25
C SER A 198 4.18 16.86 8.59
N LEU A 199 3.57 15.66 8.59
CA LEU A 199 3.18 14.94 9.80
C LEU A 199 4.40 14.59 10.67
N GLN A 200 5.49 14.12 10.06
CA GLN A 200 6.73 13.85 10.77
C GLN A 200 7.40 15.11 11.33
N TRP A 201 7.27 16.24 10.65
CA TRP A 201 7.76 17.51 11.16
C TRP A 201 6.97 17.95 12.40
N VAL A 202 5.63 17.87 12.35
CA VAL A 202 4.76 18.16 13.48
C VAL A 202 5.03 17.22 14.65
N GLU A 203 5.15 15.91 14.40
CA GLU A 203 5.47 14.90 15.41
C GLU A 203 6.74 15.23 16.18
N ARG A 204 7.80 15.64 15.47
CA ARG A 204 9.08 16.04 16.10
C ARG A 204 8.95 17.28 16.98
N ARG A 205 8.15 18.27 16.56
CA ARG A 205 7.90 19.48 17.37
C ARG A 205 7.13 19.15 18.66
N LEU A 206 6.10 18.32 18.54
CA LEU A 206 5.35 17.85 19.70
C LEU A 206 6.24 17.04 20.66
N ALA A 207 7.09 16.16 20.14
CA ALA A 207 8.06 15.41 20.93
C ALA A 207 9.08 16.33 21.65
N ALA A 208 9.36 17.50 21.10
CA ALA A 208 10.19 18.54 21.73
C ALA A 208 9.41 19.38 22.77
N GLY A 209 8.12 19.10 22.99
CA GLY A 209 7.27 19.83 23.95
C GLY A 209 6.71 21.16 23.41
N GLU A 210 6.74 21.38 22.10
CA GLU A 210 6.14 22.55 21.49
C GLU A 210 4.63 22.37 21.36
N SER A 211 3.85 23.43 21.64
CA SER A 211 2.40 23.44 21.43
C SER A 211 2.09 23.73 19.95
N LEU A 212 1.09 23.04 19.42
CA LEU A 212 0.47 23.42 18.14
C LEU A 212 -0.51 24.56 18.45
N ALA A 213 -0.02 25.79 18.51
CA ALA A 213 -0.85 26.98 18.65
C ALA A 213 -1.30 27.49 17.28
#